data_7334d506ff1346a48d5ef41b168f1010
#
_entry.id   7334d506ff1346a48d5ef41b168f1010
#
_cell.length_a   1.000
_cell.length_b   1.000
_cell.length_c   1.000
_cell.angle_alpha   90.00
_cell.angle_beta   90.00
_cell.angle_gamma   90.00
#
_symmetry.space_group_name_H-M   'P 1'
#
loop_
_entity.id
_entity.type
_entity.pdbx_description
1 polymer ?
#
loop_
_entity_poly.entity_id
_entity_poly.type
_entity_poly.pdbx_seq_one_letter_code
_entity_poly.pdbx_strand_id
1 'polypeptide(L)'
;MSLQDFAMAVMDSTMAAFPRPTPDRAALERCKIISHRGEHDNKTVMENTLQAFDAARAAGVWGIECDIRWTADLVPVICHDPSPARIFGTTIELSALTFDQLRTRVPDIPSLEEVIQTFGGDTHLMLELKAEPWPNPTRQREILRSLLAPFTPATDFHMLALDPTLFKPLDFLPSESFFPVAEINVNTISKRAIAGGYGGMGGHYLLLTNRIKQNHDAHGQRLGTGFPSSRNTLFRELNRGIEWIFSNDAVA
;
A
#
# COMPACT_ATOMS: atom_id res chain seq x y z
N MET A 1 7.64 -4.82 -21.09
CA MET A 1 7.64 -5.91 -20.09
C MET A 1 9.06 -6.36 -19.90
N SER A 2 9.63 -6.24 -18.70
CA SER A 2 10.99 -6.71 -18.43
C SER A 2 11.04 -8.25 -18.43
N LEU A 3 12.26 -8.83 -18.55
CA LEU A 3 12.44 -10.29 -18.41
C LEU A 3 11.95 -10.79 -17.04
N GLN A 4 12.09 -9.95 -16.01
CA GLN A 4 11.64 -10.23 -14.65
C GLN A 4 10.11 -10.26 -14.57
N ASP A 5 9.41 -9.29 -15.18
CA ASP A 5 7.94 -9.27 -15.22
C ASP A 5 7.38 -10.49 -15.94
N PHE A 6 8.03 -10.89 -17.03
CA PHE A 6 7.65 -12.10 -17.77
C PHE A 6 7.82 -13.36 -16.93
N ALA A 7 8.97 -13.50 -16.24
CA ALA A 7 9.23 -14.64 -15.36
C ALA A 7 8.21 -14.70 -14.22
N MET A 8 7.88 -13.55 -13.59
CA MET A 8 6.86 -13.48 -12.55
C MET A 8 5.48 -13.87 -13.08
N ALA A 9 5.07 -13.38 -14.24
CA ALA A 9 3.78 -13.73 -14.85
C ALA A 9 3.67 -15.23 -15.16
N VAL A 10 4.75 -15.87 -15.65
CA VAL A 10 4.79 -17.32 -15.88
C VAL A 10 4.67 -18.10 -14.55
N MET A 11 5.36 -17.66 -13.51
CA MET A 11 5.26 -18.27 -12.19
C MET A 11 3.86 -18.09 -11.59
N ASP A 12 3.26 -16.91 -11.71
CA ASP A 12 1.88 -16.65 -11.27
C ASP A 12 0.89 -17.58 -11.98
N SER A 13 0.97 -17.69 -13.30
CA SER A 13 0.11 -18.58 -14.09
C SER A 13 0.29 -20.05 -13.68
N THR A 14 1.54 -20.46 -13.43
CA THR A 14 1.85 -21.81 -12.94
C THR A 14 1.24 -22.05 -11.55
N MET A 15 1.43 -21.11 -10.62
CA MET A 15 0.89 -21.22 -9.27
C MET A 15 -0.65 -21.20 -9.26
N ALA A 16 -1.28 -20.43 -10.13
CA ALA A 16 -2.72 -20.38 -10.31
C ALA A 16 -3.32 -21.71 -10.78
N ALA A 17 -2.56 -22.50 -11.57
CA ALA A 17 -3.00 -23.78 -12.08
C ALA A 17 -3.03 -24.91 -11.02
N PHE A 18 -2.30 -24.75 -9.91
CA PHE A 18 -2.26 -25.77 -8.86
C PHE A 18 -3.42 -25.61 -7.86
N PRO A 19 -4.39 -26.54 -7.81
CA PRO A 19 -5.48 -26.50 -6.84
C PRO A 19 -4.94 -26.47 -5.40
N ARG A 20 -5.58 -25.67 -4.55
CA ARG A 20 -5.27 -25.58 -3.13
C ARG A 20 -6.49 -25.92 -2.30
N PRO A 21 -6.30 -26.57 -1.14
CA PRO A 21 -7.40 -26.79 -0.21
C PRO A 21 -8.06 -25.46 0.15
N THR A 22 -9.38 -25.46 0.28
CA THR A 22 -10.09 -24.30 0.81
C THR A 22 -9.58 -24.04 2.23
N PRO A 23 -9.18 -22.81 2.57
CA PRO A 23 -8.81 -22.44 3.92
C PRO A 23 -9.96 -22.73 4.89
N ASP A 24 -9.66 -22.99 6.15
CA ASP A 24 -10.68 -23.12 7.16
C ASP A 24 -11.42 -21.79 7.38
N ARG A 25 -12.57 -21.89 8.04
CA ARG A 25 -13.43 -20.72 8.29
C ARG A 25 -12.70 -19.63 9.07
N ALA A 26 -11.90 -20.01 10.04
CA ALA A 26 -11.16 -19.04 10.86
C ALA A 26 -10.10 -18.30 10.05
N ALA A 27 -9.40 -18.95 9.12
CA ALA A 27 -8.45 -18.31 8.21
C ALA A 27 -9.15 -17.34 7.25
N LEU A 28 -10.34 -17.70 6.74
CA LEU A 28 -11.14 -16.82 5.88
C LEU A 28 -11.64 -15.58 6.66
N GLU A 29 -12.11 -15.74 7.89
CA GLU A 29 -12.58 -14.64 8.75
C GLU A 29 -11.44 -13.68 9.17
N ARG A 30 -10.20 -14.17 9.27
CA ARG A 30 -9.03 -13.33 9.56
C ARG A 30 -8.43 -12.67 8.32
N CYS A 31 -8.83 -13.09 7.13
CA CYS A 31 -8.34 -12.52 5.87
C CYS A 31 -8.68 -11.03 5.79
N LYS A 32 -7.67 -10.22 5.54
CA LYS A 32 -7.76 -8.76 5.39
C LYS A 32 -7.34 -8.40 3.98
N ILE A 33 -8.33 -8.18 3.12
CA ILE A 33 -8.09 -7.72 1.75
C ILE A 33 -7.80 -6.22 1.79
N ILE A 34 -6.70 -5.82 1.18
CA ILE A 34 -6.26 -4.45 1.01
C ILE A 34 -6.30 -4.15 -0.49
N SER A 35 -7.16 -3.23 -0.88
CA SER A 35 -7.26 -2.78 -2.27
C SER A 35 -6.10 -1.86 -2.61
N HIS A 36 -5.21 -2.31 -3.49
CA HIS A 36 -4.03 -1.55 -3.93
C HIS A 36 -4.47 -0.43 -4.88
N ARG A 37 -4.31 0.81 -4.43
CA ARG A 37 -4.78 2.04 -5.12
C ARG A 37 -6.29 2.12 -5.35
N GLY A 38 -7.09 1.38 -4.56
CA GLY A 38 -8.54 1.27 -4.73
C GLY A 38 -8.96 0.28 -5.82
N GLU A 39 -10.26 0.14 -6.03
CA GLU A 39 -10.83 -0.71 -7.09
C GLU A 39 -10.90 0.08 -8.39
N HIS A 40 -10.09 -0.29 -9.38
CA HIS A 40 -9.90 0.49 -10.60
C HIS A 40 -9.60 -0.39 -11.82
N ASP A 41 -9.95 0.11 -13.01
CA ASP A 41 -9.61 -0.49 -14.31
C ASP A 41 -8.67 0.41 -15.14
N ASN A 42 -8.35 1.60 -14.63
CA ASN A 42 -7.59 2.66 -15.30
C ASN A 42 -8.15 3.05 -16.68
N LYS A 43 -9.48 2.94 -16.83
CA LYS A 43 -10.25 3.31 -18.03
C LYS A 43 -11.49 4.10 -17.66
N THR A 44 -12.34 3.54 -16.79
CA THR A 44 -13.57 4.17 -16.29
C THR A 44 -13.39 4.65 -14.86
N VAL A 45 -12.66 3.92 -14.05
CA VAL A 45 -12.26 4.29 -12.69
C VAL A 45 -10.75 4.28 -12.62
N MET A 46 -10.16 5.43 -12.30
CA MET A 46 -8.71 5.59 -12.22
C MET A 46 -8.19 5.22 -10.83
N GLU A 47 -7.01 4.61 -10.78
CA GLU A 47 -6.31 4.30 -9.53
C GLU A 47 -6.06 5.57 -8.69
N ASN A 48 -5.95 5.42 -7.37
CA ASN A 48 -5.64 6.51 -6.46
C ASN A 48 -6.64 7.68 -6.51
N THR A 49 -7.92 7.39 -6.76
CA THR A 49 -9.02 8.36 -6.74
C THR A 49 -10.04 8.05 -5.66
N LEU A 50 -10.78 9.06 -5.20
CA LEU A 50 -11.87 8.83 -4.25
C LEU A 50 -12.91 7.85 -4.79
N GLN A 51 -13.17 7.87 -6.10
CA GLN A 51 -14.09 6.92 -6.76
C GLN A 51 -13.60 5.47 -6.64
N ALA A 52 -12.29 5.22 -6.86
CA ALA A 52 -11.70 3.89 -6.70
C ALA A 52 -11.77 3.40 -5.25
N PHE A 53 -11.56 4.31 -4.31
CA PHE A 53 -11.62 4.01 -2.87
C PHE A 53 -13.05 3.75 -2.40
N ASP A 54 -14.03 4.49 -2.89
CA ASP A 54 -15.45 4.24 -2.62
C ASP A 54 -15.89 2.88 -3.16
N ALA A 55 -15.47 2.50 -4.36
CA ALA A 55 -15.76 1.20 -4.95
C ALA A 55 -15.17 0.06 -4.10
N ALA A 56 -13.92 0.19 -3.65
CA ALA A 56 -13.27 -0.77 -2.77
C ALA A 56 -14.01 -0.87 -1.41
N ARG A 57 -14.33 0.26 -0.77
CA ARG A 57 -15.08 0.31 0.49
C ARG A 57 -16.46 -0.33 0.36
N ALA A 58 -17.19 -0.02 -0.72
CA ALA A 58 -18.52 -0.58 -0.98
C ALA A 58 -18.49 -2.10 -1.17
N ALA A 59 -17.38 -2.65 -1.67
CA ALA A 59 -17.15 -4.09 -1.77
C ALA A 59 -16.77 -4.75 -0.43
N GLY A 60 -16.53 -3.98 0.62
CA GLY A 60 -16.26 -4.50 1.95
C GLY A 60 -14.79 -4.89 2.18
N VAL A 61 -13.83 -4.29 1.47
CA VAL A 61 -12.40 -4.50 1.75
C VAL A 61 -12.05 -4.04 3.17
N TRP A 62 -11.09 -4.70 3.79
CA TRP A 62 -10.61 -4.29 5.11
C TRP A 62 -9.80 -2.99 5.06
N GLY A 63 -9.02 -2.79 4.01
CA GLY A 63 -8.15 -1.63 3.88
C GLY A 63 -7.96 -1.18 2.45
N ILE A 64 -7.45 0.04 2.31
CA ILE A 64 -7.10 0.67 1.04
C ILE A 64 -5.64 1.09 1.13
N GLU A 65 -4.87 0.74 0.12
CA GLU A 65 -3.52 1.25 -0.05
C GLU A 65 -3.54 2.44 -1.03
N CYS A 66 -2.74 3.46 -0.74
CA CYS A 66 -2.60 4.63 -1.60
C CYS A 66 -1.22 5.31 -1.45
N ASP A 67 -0.82 6.02 -2.50
CA ASP A 67 0.53 6.56 -2.70
C ASP A 67 0.59 8.07 -2.42
N ILE A 68 1.42 8.50 -1.45
CA ILE A 68 1.56 9.91 -1.06
C ILE A 68 2.70 10.57 -1.82
N ARG A 69 2.40 11.72 -2.45
CA ARG A 69 3.35 12.65 -3.07
C ARG A 69 3.08 14.09 -2.65
N TRP A 70 3.97 14.98 -3.02
CA TRP A 70 3.90 16.39 -2.62
C TRP A 70 3.76 17.33 -3.81
N THR A 71 2.89 18.34 -3.67
CA THR A 71 2.83 19.50 -4.57
C THR A 71 3.90 20.54 -4.23
N ALA A 72 4.07 21.55 -5.09
CA ALA A 72 5.01 22.66 -4.87
C ALA A 72 4.76 23.44 -3.58
N ASP A 73 3.49 23.58 -3.19
CA ASP A 73 3.04 24.26 -1.98
C ASP A 73 2.89 23.32 -0.76
N LEU A 74 3.48 22.12 -0.86
CA LEU A 74 3.57 21.12 0.20
C LEU A 74 2.21 20.56 0.64
N VAL A 75 1.25 20.46 -0.26
CA VAL A 75 0.03 19.68 -0.01
C VAL A 75 0.31 18.21 -0.35
N PRO A 76 0.10 17.25 0.56
CA PRO A 76 0.21 15.84 0.24
C PRO A 76 -0.98 15.40 -0.61
N VAL A 77 -0.70 14.79 -1.76
CA VAL A 77 -1.69 14.32 -2.75
C VAL A 77 -1.50 12.84 -3.03
N ILE A 78 -2.54 12.19 -3.51
CA ILE A 78 -2.54 10.75 -3.76
C ILE A 78 -2.30 10.47 -5.23
N CYS A 79 -1.09 10.00 -5.55
CA CYS A 79 -0.69 9.64 -6.91
C CYS A 79 0.55 8.74 -6.88
N HIS A 80 0.57 7.67 -7.66
CA HIS A 80 1.72 6.75 -7.69
C HIS A 80 2.95 7.38 -8.34
N ASP A 81 2.78 7.95 -9.54
CA ASP A 81 3.89 8.48 -10.33
C ASP A 81 4.18 9.96 -9.97
N PRO A 82 5.41 10.45 -10.17
CA PRO A 82 5.74 11.86 -9.94
C PRO A 82 5.00 12.81 -10.89
N SER A 83 4.50 12.29 -12.01
CA SER A 83 3.67 12.99 -12.99
C SER A 83 2.39 12.18 -13.24
N PRO A 84 1.21 12.79 -13.33
CA PRO A 84 -0.03 12.08 -13.61
C PRO A 84 -0.18 11.62 -15.08
N ALA A 85 0.91 11.62 -15.85
CA ALA A 85 0.90 11.34 -17.29
C ALA A 85 0.36 9.95 -17.66
N ARG A 86 0.73 8.91 -16.91
CA ARG A 86 0.33 7.52 -17.21
C ARG A 86 -1.19 7.31 -17.11
N ILE A 87 -1.82 7.96 -16.13
CA ILE A 87 -3.24 7.77 -15.82
C ILE A 87 -4.10 8.88 -16.46
N PHE A 88 -3.66 10.13 -16.37
CA PHE A 88 -4.47 11.30 -16.73
C PHE A 88 -3.93 12.07 -17.95
N GLY A 89 -2.85 11.61 -18.58
CA GLY A 89 -2.28 12.26 -19.77
C GLY A 89 -1.56 13.59 -19.51
N THR A 90 -1.47 14.05 -18.26
CA THR A 90 -0.84 15.33 -17.89
C THR A 90 0.63 15.11 -17.55
N THR A 91 1.55 15.67 -18.33
CA THR A 91 3.00 15.40 -18.26
C THR A 91 3.77 16.28 -17.27
N ILE A 92 3.10 17.20 -16.55
CA ILE A 92 3.72 18.10 -15.59
C ILE A 92 3.94 17.37 -14.26
N GLU A 93 5.13 17.55 -13.69
CA GLU A 93 5.47 17.00 -12.37
C GLU A 93 4.57 17.61 -11.28
N LEU A 94 4.10 16.77 -10.36
CA LEU A 94 3.28 17.21 -9.21
C LEU A 94 4.00 18.25 -8.37
N SER A 95 5.31 18.06 -8.15
CA SER A 95 6.16 18.99 -7.39
C SER A 95 6.37 20.37 -8.06
N ALA A 96 5.95 20.55 -9.31
CA ALA A 96 5.98 21.82 -10.03
C ALA A 96 4.65 22.58 -9.99
N LEU A 97 3.59 22.00 -9.44
CA LEU A 97 2.24 22.57 -9.36
C LEU A 97 1.86 22.87 -7.91
N THR A 98 1.17 23.98 -7.67
CA THR A 98 0.38 24.12 -6.44
C THR A 98 -0.82 23.19 -6.47
N PHE A 99 -1.41 22.89 -5.31
CA PHE A 99 -2.60 22.03 -5.25
C PHE A 99 -3.77 22.60 -6.06
N ASP A 100 -4.00 23.92 -6.03
CA ASP A 100 -5.04 24.55 -6.84
C ASP A 100 -4.79 24.41 -8.35
N GLN A 101 -3.53 24.52 -8.77
CA GLN A 101 -3.16 24.29 -10.17
C GLN A 101 -3.33 22.83 -10.59
N LEU A 102 -2.98 21.89 -9.70
CA LEU A 102 -3.20 20.46 -9.92
C LEU A 102 -4.69 20.15 -10.02
N ARG A 103 -5.50 20.65 -9.08
CA ARG A 103 -6.95 20.44 -9.05
C ARG A 103 -7.65 20.96 -10.31
N THR A 104 -7.18 22.10 -10.85
CA THR A 104 -7.71 22.66 -12.11
C THR A 104 -7.41 21.76 -13.31
N ARG A 105 -6.26 21.06 -13.32
CA ARG A 105 -5.80 20.25 -14.47
C ARG A 105 -6.22 18.79 -14.37
N VAL A 106 -6.20 18.24 -13.18
CA VAL A 106 -6.51 16.83 -12.88
C VAL A 106 -7.35 16.80 -11.60
N PRO A 107 -8.67 17.09 -11.71
CA PRO A 107 -9.57 17.20 -10.55
C PRO A 107 -9.72 15.91 -9.76
N ASP A 108 -9.42 14.76 -10.37
CA ASP A 108 -9.63 13.44 -9.75
C ASP A 108 -8.49 13.02 -8.79
N ILE A 109 -7.35 13.74 -8.79
CA ILE A 109 -6.27 13.47 -7.82
C ILE A 109 -6.65 14.12 -6.47
N PRO A 110 -6.95 13.30 -5.44
CA PRO A 110 -7.32 13.84 -4.14
C PRO A 110 -6.07 14.26 -3.33
N SER A 111 -6.29 15.16 -2.37
CA SER A 111 -5.33 15.37 -1.29
C SER A 111 -5.42 14.22 -0.28
N LEU A 112 -4.34 14.01 0.50
CA LEU A 112 -4.36 13.08 1.62
C LEU A 112 -5.43 13.47 2.65
N GLU A 113 -5.67 14.77 2.84
CA GLU A 113 -6.71 15.26 3.75
C GLU A 113 -8.10 14.78 3.33
N GLU A 114 -8.45 14.90 2.03
CA GLU A 114 -9.73 14.42 1.50
C GLU A 114 -9.89 12.89 1.68
N VAL A 115 -8.82 12.14 1.47
CA VAL A 115 -8.84 10.67 1.68
C VAL A 115 -9.04 10.33 3.16
N ILE A 116 -8.31 10.97 4.05
CA ILE A 116 -8.41 10.72 5.49
C ILE A 116 -9.79 11.12 6.02
N GLN A 117 -10.33 12.25 5.59
CA GLN A 117 -11.67 12.72 6.00
C GLN A 117 -12.78 11.80 5.51
N THR A 118 -12.60 11.15 4.35
CA THR A 118 -13.64 10.31 3.74
C THR A 118 -13.59 8.87 4.22
N PHE A 119 -12.39 8.32 4.47
CA PHE A 119 -12.19 6.88 4.72
C PHE A 119 -11.55 6.58 6.08
N GLY A 120 -10.93 7.56 6.73
CA GLY A 120 -10.23 7.36 7.99
C GLY A 120 -11.17 6.93 9.11
N GLY A 121 -10.74 5.94 9.90
CA GLY A 121 -11.50 5.35 11.00
C GLY A 121 -12.48 4.25 10.60
N ASP A 122 -13.04 4.30 9.38
CA ASP A 122 -13.96 3.28 8.87
C ASP A 122 -13.24 2.20 8.04
N THR A 123 -12.19 2.59 7.34
CA THR A 123 -11.39 1.71 6.48
C THR A 123 -9.92 1.86 6.87
N HIS A 124 -9.19 0.77 7.01
CA HIS A 124 -7.77 0.82 7.33
C HIS A 124 -6.97 1.41 6.16
N LEU A 125 -6.15 2.43 6.43
CA LEU A 125 -5.36 3.10 5.39
C LEU A 125 -3.90 2.62 5.40
N MET A 126 -3.42 2.17 4.25
CA MET A 126 -2.03 1.80 3.99
C MET A 126 -1.39 2.91 3.15
N LEU A 127 -0.69 3.83 3.81
CA LEU A 127 -0.22 5.10 3.27
C LEU A 127 1.23 4.98 2.82
N GLU A 128 1.49 4.80 1.51
CA GLU A 128 2.85 4.65 1.00
C GLU A 128 3.52 6.01 0.75
N LEU A 129 4.66 6.23 1.42
CA LEU A 129 5.55 7.35 1.13
C LEU A 129 6.40 7.05 -0.09
N LYS A 130 6.27 7.85 -1.13
CA LYS A 130 7.12 7.74 -2.32
C LYS A 130 8.50 8.37 -2.09
N ALA A 131 9.52 7.74 -2.67
CA ALA A 131 10.88 8.25 -2.64
C ALA A 131 10.99 9.50 -3.52
N GLU A 132 10.94 10.66 -2.90
CA GLU A 132 11.07 11.95 -3.55
C GLU A 132 11.70 12.99 -2.60
N PRO A 133 12.22 14.11 -3.10
CA PRO A 133 12.77 15.16 -2.25
C PRO A 133 11.75 15.74 -1.27
N TRP A 134 12.20 15.99 -0.06
CA TRP A 134 11.44 16.74 0.94
C TRP A 134 12.04 18.14 1.06
N PRO A 135 11.58 19.14 0.26
CA PRO A 135 12.18 20.46 0.21
C PRO A 135 12.08 21.23 1.53
N ASN A 136 11.10 20.89 2.36
CA ASN A 136 10.98 21.42 3.72
C ASN A 136 10.56 20.30 4.69
N PRO A 137 11.51 19.44 5.14
CA PRO A 137 11.21 18.27 5.95
C PRO A 137 10.44 18.59 7.24
N THR A 138 10.77 19.72 7.88
CA THR A 138 10.09 20.15 9.12
C THR A 138 8.62 20.46 8.84
N ARG A 139 8.33 21.22 7.80
CA ARG A 139 6.94 21.58 7.46
C ARG A 139 6.14 20.36 6.98
N GLN A 140 6.73 19.52 6.13
CA GLN A 140 6.07 18.30 5.63
C GLN A 140 5.78 17.31 6.79
N ARG A 141 6.70 17.17 7.74
CA ARG A 141 6.49 16.41 8.96
C ARG A 141 5.32 16.95 9.80
N GLU A 142 5.25 18.27 10.02
CA GLU A 142 4.16 18.90 10.76
C GLU A 142 2.80 18.72 10.08
N ILE A 143 2.76 18.80 8.74
CA ILE A 143 1.55 18.55 7.97
C ILE A 143 1.06 17.11 8.20
N LEU A 144 1.94 16.10 8.01
CA LEU A 144 1.55 14.70 8.24
C LEU A 144 1.15 14.45 9.69
N ARG A 145 1.88 15.03 10.66
CA ARG A 145 1.51 14.92 12.07
C ARG A 145 0.10 15.46 12.33
N SER A 146 -0.23 16.62 11.78
CA SER A 146 -1.55 17.26 11.95
C SER A 146 -2.67 16.42 11.32
N LEU A 147 -2.45 15.94 10.10
CA LEU A 147 -3.44 15.14 9.37
C LEU A 147 -3.70 13.79 10.05
N LEU A 148 -2.66 13.14 10.58
CA LEU A 148 -2.76 11.81 11.20
C LEU A 148 -3.14 11.86 12.68
N ALA A 149 -3.08 13.02 13.34
CA ALA A 149 -3.34 13.17 14.78
C ALA A 149 -4.71 12.64 15.27
N PRO A 150 -5.81 12.71 14.49
CA PRO A 150 -7.10 12.18 14.90
C PRO A 150 -7.19 10.65 14.93
N PHE A 151 -6.22 9.93 14.36
CA PHE A 151 -6.27 8.50 14.12
C PHE A 151 -5.27 7.74 14.97
N THR A 152 -5.58 6.48 15.29
CA THR A 152 -4.72 5.61 16.08
C THR A 152 -3.74 4.86 15.17
N PRO A 153 -2.41 5.16 15.25
CA PRO A 153 -1.41 4.45 14.46
C PRO A 153 -1.48 2.93 14.67
N ALA A 154 -1.17 2.15 13.66
CA ALA A 154 -1.24 0.69 13.61
C ALA A 154 -2.65 0.08 13.76
N THR A 155 -3.65 0.88 14.12
CA THR A 155 -5.06 0.47 14.20
C THR A 155 -5.86 1.00 13.01
N ASP A 156 -5.78 2.31 12.76
CA ASP A 156 -6.52 2.96 11.68
C ASP A 156 -5.68 3.09 10.40
N PHE A 157 -4.36 3.14 10.55
CA PHE A 157 -3.44 3.23 9.41
C PHE A 157 -2.06 2.63 9.68
N HIS A 158 -1.35 2.30 8.60
CA HIS A 158 0.09 2.04 8.58
C HIS A 158 0.76 2.91 7.51
N MET A 159 2.02 3.29 7.79
CA MET A 159 2.88 3.97 6.82
C MET A 159 3.72 2.95 6.07
N LEU A 160 3.66 2.97 4.75
CA LEU A 160 4.43 2.11 3.86
C LEU A 160 5.58 2.86 3.20
N ALA A 161 6.63 2.16 2.85
CA ALA A 161 7.71 2.67 1.99
C ALA A 161 8.54 1.50 1.43
N LEU A 162 9.08 1.66 0.22
CA LEU A 162 10.07 0.73 -0.34
C LEU A 162 11.44 0.88 0.34
N ASP A 163 11.80 2.09 0.74
CA ASP A 163 13.00 2.34 1.57
C ASP A 163 12.58 2.77 2.99
N PRO A 164 12.86 1.94 4.02
CA PRO A 164 12.52 2.27 5.40
C PRO A 164 13.19 3.57 5.94
N THR A 165 14.18 4.11 5.25
CA THR A 165 14.78 5.40 5.64
C THR A 165 13.82 6.57 5.51
N LEU A 166 12.76 6.42 4.69
CA LEU A 166 11.69 7.40 4.54
C LEU A 166 10.81 7.53 5.80
N PHE A 167 10.89 6.59 6.73
CA PHE A 167 10.18 6.70 8.02
C PHE A 167 10.87 7.64 9.02
N LYS A 168 12.14 8.01 8.80
CA LYS A 168 12.89 8.86 9.74
C LYS A 168 12.21 10.19 10.10
N PRO A 169 11.58 10.92 9.16
CA PRO A 169 10.85 12.14 9.49
C PRO A 169 9.57 11.90 10.30
N LEU A 170 9.10 10.67 10.37
CA LEU A 170 7.86 10.28 11.05
C LEU A 170 8.10 9.77 12.47
N ASP A 171 9.13 10.24 13.15
CA ASP A 171 9.52 9.84 14.51
C ASP A 171 8.49 10.15 15.60
N PHE A 172 7.41 10.84 15.24
CA PHE A 172 6.24 11.06 16.09
C PHE A 172 5.25 9.89 16.08
N LEU A 173 5.44 8.91 15.18
CA LEU A 173 4.64 7.69 15.11
C LEU A 173 5.35 6.53 15.82
N PRO A 174 4.61 5.64 16.47
CA PRO A 174 5.18 4.43 17.04
C PRO A 174 5.67 3.47 15.95
N SER A 175 6.73 2.71 16.24
CA SER A 175 7.41 1.84 15.26
C SER A 175 6.48 0.78 14.64
N GLU A 176 5.53 0.28 15.41
CA GLU A 176 4.54 -0.70 14.95
C GLU A 176 3.59 -0.19 13.86
N SER A 177 3.53 1.12 13.62
CA SER A 177 2.78 1.71 12.50
C SER A 177 3.53 1.73 11.18
N PHE A 178 4.80 1.31 11.16
CA PHE A 178 5.59 1.24 9.94
C PHE A 178 5.56 -0.16 9.32
N PHE A 179 5.38 -0.20 8.01
CA PHE A 179 5.21 -1.41 7.23
C PHE A 179 6.00 -1.31 5.90
N PRO A 180 7.34 -1.53 5.93
CA PRO A 180 8.13 -1.45 4.71
C PRO A 180 7.73 -2.52 3.70
N VAL A 181 7.82 -2.18 2.42
CA VAL A 181 7.50 -3.08 1.32
C VAL A 181 8.78 -3.51 0.60
N ALA A 182 8.94 -4.81 0.44
CA ALA A 182 10.07 -5.38 -0.28
C ALA A 182 9.73 -5.64 -1.75
N GLU A 183 10.62 -5.29 -2.62
CA GLU A 183 10.68 -5.78 -3.99
C GLU A 183 11.46 -7.11 -4.01
N ILE A 184 12.61 -7.17 -4.70
CA ILE A 184 13.49 -8.35 -4.72
C ILE A 184 14.41 -8.44 -3.49
N ASN A 185 14.51 -7.38 -2.71
CA ASN A 185 15.39 -7.21 -1.55
C ASN A 185 14.80 -7.73 -0.22
N VAL A 186 13.91 -8.73 -0.29
CA VAL A 186 13.08 -9.24 0.82
C VAL A 186 13.88 -9.51 2.09
N ASN A 187 15.07 -10.17 1.98
CA ASN A 187 15.89 -10.48 3.15
C ASN A 187 16.42 -9.22 3.85
N THR A 188 16.76 -8.18 3.10
CA THR A 188 17.25 -6.92 3.64
C THR A 188 16.12 -6.17 4.37
N ILE A 189 14.97 -6.07 3.75
CA ILE A 189 13.80 -5.42 4.34
C ILE A 189 13.32 -6.18 5.58
N SER A 190 13.25 -7.51 5.52
CA SER A 190 12.90 -8.34 6.68
C SER A 190 13.80 -8.08 7.90
N LYS A 191 15.12 -8.04 7.71
CA LYS A 191 16.05 -7.72 8.79
C LYS A 191 15.82 -6.32 9.36
N ARG A 192 15.59 -5.32 8.49
CA ARG A 192 15.31 -3.93 8.90
C ARG A 192 14.00 -3.82 9.67
N ALA A 193 12.95 -4.49 9.20
CA ALA A 193 11.64 -4.48 9.83
C ALA A 193 11.69 -5.09 11.25
N ILE A 194 12.40 -6.21 11.42
CA ILE A 194 12.59 -6.86 12.72
C ILE A 194 13.43 -5.95 13.64
N ALA A 195 14.57 -5.47 13.15
CA ALA A 195 15.45 -4.61 13.95
C ALA A 195 14.81 -3.27 14.35
N GLY A 196 13.92 -2.75 13.52
CA GLY A 196 13.18 -1.51 13.77
C GLY A 196 11.95 -1.67 14.66
N GLY A 197 11.55 -2.90 15.01
CA GLY A 197 10.31 -3.16 15.76
C GLY A 197 9.07 -2.72 15.00
N TYR A 198 9.07 -2.83 13.66
CA TYR A 198 7.96 -2.39 12.82
C TYR A 198 6.76 -3.33 12.95
N GLY A 199 5.57 -2.91 12.53
CA GLY A 199 4.35 -3.74 12.57
C GLY A 199 4.41 -4.98 11.71
N GLY A 200 5.31 -4.96 10.71
CA GLY A 200 5.53 -6.07 9.80
C GLY A 200 6.25 -5.63 8.53
N MET A 201 6.04 -6.36 7.45
CA MET A 201 6.50 -5.99 6.11
C MET A 201 5.61 -6.54 5.02
N GLY A 202 5.59 -5.86 3.87
CA GLY A 202 4.96 -6.32 2.63
C GLY A 202 5.96 -6.88 1.63
N GLY A 203 5.46 -7.63 0.65
CA GLY A 203 6.24 -8.09 -0.48
C GLY A 203 5.47 -9.06 -1.38
N HIS A 204 6.02 -9.34 -2.57
CA HIS A 204 5.37 -10.25 -3.50
C HIS A 204 5.26 -11.67 -2.93
N TYR A 205 4.10 -12.32 -3.06
CA TYR A 205 3.81 -13.61 -2.44
C TYR A 205 4.80 -14.74 -2.81
N LEU A 206 5.39 -14.70 -3.99
CA LEU A 206 6.40 -15.68 -4.42
C LEU A 206 7.73 -15.53 -3.67
N LEU A 207 8.05 -14.34 -3.18
CA LEU A 207 9.31 -14.02 -2.52
C LEU A 207 9.25 -14.16 -0.99
N LEU A 208 8.05 -14.09 -0.42
CA LEU A 208 7.83 -14.25 1.02
C LEU A 208 7.82 -15.74 1.41
N THR A 209 8.99 -16.28 1.71
CA THR A 209 9.15 -17.70 2.08
C THR A 209 8.58 -18.02 3.46
N ASN A 210 8.32 -19.33 3.73
CA ASN A 210 7.90 -19.77 5.06
C ASN A 210 8.93 -19.44 6.15
N ARG A 211 10.22 -19.42 5.81
CA ARG A 211 11.29 -19.03 6.75
C ARG A 211 11.16 -17.56 7.16
N ILE A 212 10.86 -16.68 6.21
CA ILE A 212 10.63 -15.25 6.50
C ILE A 212 9.39 -15.13 7.39
N LYS A 213 8.29 -15.82 7.04
CA LYS A 213 7.08 -15.82 7.84
C LYS A 213 7.34 -16.25 9.29
N GLN A 214 7.96 -17.40 9.49
CA GLN A 214 8.29 -17.89 10.84
C GLN A 214 9.13 -16.90 11.65
N ASN A 215 10.08 -16.23 10.98
CA ASN A 215 10.91 -15.23 11.65
C ASN A 215 10.10 -14.00 12.08
N HIS A 216 9.19 -13.51 11.25
CA HIS A 216 8.30 -12.39 11.62
C HIS A 216 7.27 -12.80 12.69
N ASP A 217 6.69 -14.00 12.59
CA ASP A 217 5.79 -14.55 13.61
C ASP A 217 6.46 -14.60 15.00
N ALA A 218 7.74 -15.02 15.04
CA ALA A 218 8.52 -15.09 16.29
C ALA A 218 8.76 -13.70 16.93
N HIS A 219 8.63 -12.63 16.16
CA HIS A 219 8.75 -11.24 16.63
C HIS A 219 7.39 -10.53 16.76
N GLY A 220 6.27 -11.24 16.61
CA GLY A 220 4.93 -10.66 16.69
C GLY A 220 4.58 -9.73 15.52
N GLN A 221 5.34 -9.80 14.43
CA GLN A 221 5.17 -8.95 13.25
C GLN A 221 4.30 -9.63 12.19
N ARG A 222 3.57 -8.82 11.41
CA ARG A 222 2.71 -9.30 10.33
C ARG A 222 3.42 -9.34 8.98
N LEU A 223 3.01 -10.26 8.11
CA LEU A 223 3.36 -10.21 6.71
C LEU A 223 2.13 -9.83 5.87
N GLY A 224 2.34 -8.89 4.95
CA GLY A 224 1.42 -8.57 3.88
C GLY A 224 1.93 -9.10 2.55
N THR A 225 1.10 -9.79 1.80
CA THR A 225 1.51 -10.33 0.51
C THR A 225 0.78 -9.63 -0.64
N GLY A 226 1.52 -9.16 -1.63
CA GLY A 226 1.01 -8.69 -2.92
C GLY A 226 1.34 -9.73 -3.97
N PHE A 227 0.69 -9.86 -4.91
CA PHE A 227 -0.61 -9.70 -5.50
C PHE A 227 -1.08 -11.09 -5.93
N PRO A 228 -1.75 -11.88 -5.07
CA PRO A 228 -2.30 -13.16 -5.50
C PRO A 228 -3.33 -12.93 -6.61
N SER A 229 -3.03 -13.44 -7.80
CA SER A 229 -3.84 -13.19 -9.01
C SER A 229 -4.93 -14.24 -9.24
N SER A 230 -5.08 -15.20 -8.33
CA SER A 230 -6.06 -16.27 -8.43
C SER A 230 -6.49 -16.81 -7.08
N ARG A 231 -7.66 -17.46 -7.06
CA ARG A 231 -8.17 -18.17 -5.89
C ARG A 231 -7.15 -19.17 -5.31
N ASN A 232 -6.42 -19.90 -6.18
CA ASN A 232 -5.44 -20.88 -5.72
C ASN A 232 -4.22 -20.20 -5.06
N THR A 233 -3.76 -19.08 -5.58
CA THR A 233 -2.66 -18.31 -4.97
C THR A 233 -3.10 -17.65 -3.67
N LEU A 234 -4.32 -17.11 -3.60
CA LEU A 234 -4.93 -16.60 -2.37
C LEU A 234 -5.04 -17.71 -1.30
N PHE A 235 -5.59 -18.85 -1.65
CA PHE A 235 -5.74 -19.98 -0.72
C PHE A 235 -4.39 -20.51 -0.22
N ARG A 236 -3.36 -20.50 -1.08
CA ARG A 236 -1.99 -20.81 -0.65
C ARG A 236 -1.53 -19.88 0.48
N GLU A 237 -1.75 -18.59 0.35
CA GLU A 237 -1.30 -17.62 1.35
C GLU A 237 -2.09 -17.75 2.66
N LEU A 238 -3.40 -17.87 2.59
CA LEU A 238 -4.25 -18.08 3.76
C LEU A 238 -3.94 -19.39 4.50
N ASN A 239 -3.74 -20.49 3.76
CA ASN A 239 -3.37 -21.79 4.35
C ASN A 239 -2.01 -21.81 5.04
N ARG A 240 -1.11 -20.89 4.69
CA ARG A 240 0.17 -20.71 5.39
C ARG A 240 0.11 -19.64 6.49
N GLY A 241 -1.08 -19.07 6.75
CA GLY A 241 -1.34 -18.12 7.82
C GLY A 241 -0.90 -16.70 7.51
N ILE A 242 -0.86 -16.29 6.24
CA ILE A 242 -0.74 -14.87 5.86
C ILE A 242 -2.15 -14.31 5.74
N GLU A 243 -2.43 -13.27 6.51
CA GLU A 243 -3.77 -12.69 6.65
C GLU A 243 -3.94 -11.40 5.85
N TRP A 244 -2.85 -10.65 5.59
CA TRP A 244 -2.89 -9.38 4.89
C TRP A 244 -2.59 -9.58 3.41
N ILE A 245 -3.57 -9.30 2.57
CA ILE A 245 -3.53 -9.58 1.13
C ILE A 245 -3.74 -8.27 0.37
N PHE A 246 -2.68 -7.79 -0.27
CA PHE A 246 -2.76 -6.67 -1.20
C PHE A 246 -3.19 -7.18 -2.56
N SER A 247 -4.26 -6.64 -3.11
CA SER A 247 -4.82 -7.07 -4.39
C SER A 247 -5.06 -5.88 -5.32
N ASN A 248 -4.78 -6.08 -6.61
CA ASN A 248 -5.20 -5.18 -7.69
C ASN A 248 -6.65 -5.44 -8.13
N ASP A 249 -7.19 -6.61 -7.77
CA ASP A 249 -8.54 -7.08 -8.11
C ASP A 249 -9.24 -7.49 -6.80
N ALA A 250 -9.39 -6.53 -5.89
CA ALA A 250 -9.87 -6.80 -4.52
C ALA A 250 -11.35 -7.21 -4.48
N VAL A 251 -12.09 -6.98 -5.54
CA VAL A 251 -13.53 -7.22 -5.68
C VAL A 251 -13.83 -8.44 -6.56
N ALA A 252 -12.86 -8.96 -7.32
CA ALA A 252 -13.00 -10.13 -8.21
C ALA A 252 -12.84 -11.50 -7.48
#